data_bb17be2486a2947699dc90ae886ef4bf
#
_entry.id   bb17be2486a2947699dc90ae886ef4bf
#
_cell.length_a   1.000
_cell.length_b   1.000
_cell.length_c   1.000
_cell.angle_alpha   90.00
_cell.angle_beta   90.00
_cell.angle_gamma   90.00
#
_symmetry.space_group_name_H-M   'P 1'
#
loop_
_entity.id
_entity.type
_entity.pdbx_description
1 polymer ?
#
loop_
_entity_poly.entity_id
_entity_poly.type
_entity_poly.pdbx_seq_one_letter_code
_entity_poly.pdbx_strand_id
1 'polypeptide(L)'
;MTKVFFRVAMCCFLLWGPAMSFAQPVAGSCEPLGLSASELAEWRSNGFETDRPDEAALQLADCLAQPDPFLRDSVGYEGLTALLRGGGVSETTRRTLVQRLSAALKATDEQGFARPFAALALSEVARTDRIEPFLVPGERAALVVTATDYLSSVGDYRGFDDEAGWRHGVAHGADLILQL
;
A
#
# COMPACT_ATOMS: atom_id res chain seq x y z
N MET A 1 -42.01 -32.58 -57.32
CA MET A 1 -40.62 -32.35 -56.85
C MET A 1 -40.65 -31.34 -55.71
N THR A 2 -40.73 -31.85 -54.50
CA THR A 2 -40.94 -31.01 -53.30
C THR A 2 -39.57 -30.87 -52.54
N LYS A 3 -39.01 -29.67 -52.51
CA LYS A 3 -37.75 -29.39 -51.79
C LYS A 3 -38.05 -29.07 -50.31
N VAL A 4 -37.60 -29.97 -49.47
CA VAL A 4 -37.63 -29.79 -48.01
C VAL A 4 -36.41 -28.97 -47.60
N PHE A 5 -36.60 -27.75 -47.01
CA PHE A 5 -35.59 -26.94 -46.42
C PHE A 5 -35.43 -27.31 -44.92
N PHE A 6 -34.28 -27.89 -44.59
CA PHE A 6 -33.89 -28.20 -43.21
C PHE A 6 -33.28 -26.92 -42.58
N ARG A 7 -33.97 -26.29 -41.64
CA ARG A 7 -33.44 -25.18 -40.83
C ARG A 7 -32.68 -25.75 -39.64
N VAL A 8 -31.36 -25.62 -39.66
CA VAL A 8 -30.52 -25.90 -38.49
C VAL A 8 -30.59 -24.68 -37.59
N ALA A 9 -31.22 -24.83 -36.43
CA ALA A 9 -31.19 -23.84 -35.36
C ALA A 9 -29.88 -24.01 -34.56
N MET A 10 -28.96 -23.04 -34.69
CA MET A 10 -27.71 -22.99 -33.93
C MET A 10 -28.00 -22.31 -32.58
N CYS A 11 -28.17 -23.13 -31.52
CA CYS A 11 -28.26 -22.67 -30.15
C CYS A 11 -26.88 -22.18 -29.68
N CYS A 12 -26.64 -20.86 -29.64
CA CYS A 12 -25.52 -20.28 -28.94
C CYS A 12 -25.78 -20.35 -27.44
N PHE A 13 -25.20 -21.33 -26.75
CA PHE A 13 -25.10 -21.33 -25.30
C PHE A 13 -24.05 -20.29 -24.90
N LEU A 14 -24.50 -19.11 -24.45
CA LEU A 14 -23.66 -18.14 -23.75
C LEU A 14 -23.37 -18.72 -22.36
N LEU A 15 -22.16 -19.25 -22.17
CA LEU A 15 -21.62 -19.59 -20.87
C LEU A 15 -21.32 -18.31 -20.11
N TRP A 16 -22.26 -17.87 -19.30
CA TRP A 16 -22.05 -16.81 -18.32
C TRP A 16 -21.29 -17.43 -17.14
N GLY A 17 -19.97 -17.37 -17.20
CA GLY A 17 -19.12 -17.71 -16.04
C GLY A 17 -19.36 -16.69 -14.93
N PRO A 18 -19.35 -17.12 -13.65
CA PRO A 18 -19.44 -16.16 -12.56
C PRO A 18 -18.28 -15.18 -12.63
N ALA A 19 -18.58 -13.87 -12.74
CA ALA A 19 -17.59 -12.82 -12.56
C ALA A 19 -17.04 -12.96 -11.14
N MET A 20 -15.77 -13.36 -11.02
CA MET A 20 -15.05 -13.26 -9.74
C MET A 20 -14.96 -11.76 -9.39
N SER A 21 -15.84 -11.34 -8.52
CA SER A 21 -15.72 -10.03 -7.87
C SER A 21 -14.49 -10.08 -6.99
N PHE A 22 -13.37 -9.52 -7.45
CA PHE A 22 -12.27 -9.21 -6.56
C PHE A 22 -12.77 -8.14 -5.61
N ALA A 23 -13.04 -8.54 -4.36
CA ALA A 23 -13.33 -7.59 -3.30
C ALA A 23 -12.19 -6.58 -3.27
N GLN A 24 -12.50 -5.31 -3.50
CA GLN A 24 -11.55 -4.23 -3.31
C GLN A 24 -11.11 -4.27 -1.83
N PRO A 25 -9.82 -4.07 -1.53
CA PRO A 25 -9.42 -3.94 -0.14
C PRO A 25 -10.19 -2.76 0.45
N VAL A 26 -11.13 -3.06 1.31
CA VAL A 26 -11.72 -2.06 2.21
C VAL A 26 -10.53 -1.51 2.98
N ALA A 27 -10.35 -0.19 3.00
CA ALA A 27 -9.38 0.44 3.88
C ALA A 27 -9.62 -0.14 5.28
N GLY A 28 -8.71 -0.97 5.75
CA GLY A 28 -8.83 -1.62 7.05
C GLY A 28 -9.03 -0.56 8.13
N SER A 29 -9.74 -0.86 9.20
CA SER A 29 -9.79 0.03 10.35
C SER A 29 -8.36 0.25 10.83
N CYS A 30 -7.96 1.53 10.99
CA CYS A 30 -6.65 1.86 11.56
C CYS A 30 -6.74 1.78 13.09
N GLU A 31 -6.57 0.60 13.62
CA GLU A 31 -6.58 0.29 15.05
C GLU A 31 -5.37 -0.59 15.40
N PRO A 32 -4.13 -0.10 15.17
CA PRO A 32 -2.96 -0.91 15.40
C PRO A 32 -2.89 -1.37 16.86
N LEU A 33 -2.65 -2.66 17.05
CA LEU A 33 -2.61 -3.35 18.33
C LEU A 33 -3.91 -3.24 19.16
N GLY A 34 -5.03 -2.80 18.56
CA GLY A 34 -6.30 -2.57 19.24
C GLY A 34 -6.31 -1.32 20.13
N LEU A 35 -5.36 -0.40 19.94
CA LEU A 35 -5.20 0.80 20.75
C LEU A 35 -6.26 1.86 20.40
N SER A 36 -6.80 2.50 21.43
CA SER A 36 -7.66 3.69 21.31
C SER A 36 -6.85 4.92 20.85
N ALA A 37 -7.54 5.98 20.42
CA ALA A 37 -6.88 7.22 19.97
C ALA A 37 -5.93 7.83 21.01
N SER A 38 -6.29 7.79 22.32
CA SER A 38 -5.42 8.28 23.39
C SER A 38 -4.19 7.40 23.61
N GLU A 39 -4.37 6.07 23.52
CA GLU A 39 -3.25 5.12 23.63
C GLU A 39 -2.32 5.20 22.40
N LEU A 40 -2.84 5.47 21.20
CA LEU A 40 -2.03 5.74 20.01
C LEU A 40 -1.16 6.99 20.19
N ALA A 41 -1.70 8.06 20.77
CA ALA A 41 -0.93 9.28 21.06
C ALA A 41 0.17 9.03 22.10
N GLU A 42 -0.12 8.23 23.13
CA GLU A 42 0.87 7.81 24.13
C GLU A 42 1.93 6.90 23.50
N TRP A 43 1.53 5.91 22.72
CA TRP A 43 2.45 4.99 22.02
C TRP A 43 3.40 5.76 21.09
N ARG A 44 2.89 6.76 20.36
CA ARG A 44 3.71 7.66 19.55
C ARG A 44 4.73 8.43 20.43
N SER A 45 4.31 8.99 21.57
CA SER A 45 5.20 9.74 22.46
C SER A 45 6.30 8.87 23.06
N ASN A 46 6.07 7.57 23.20
CA ASN A 46 7.02 6.56 23.65
C ASN A 46 7.83 5.93 22.50
N GLY A 47 7.84 6.53 21.29
CA GLY A 47 8.66 6.10 20.16
C GLY A 47 8.20 4.79 19.52
N PHE A 48 6.92 4.42 19.69
CA PHE A 48 6.31 3.20 19.15
C PHE A 48 6.94 1.90 19.67
N GLU A 49 7.44 1.90 20.91
CA GLU A 49 7.97 0.69 21.54
C GLU A 49 6.89 -0.39 21.65
N THR A 50 7.23 -1.63 21.27
CA THR A 50 6.34 -2.79 21.32
C THR A 50 7.11 -4.10 21.32
N ASP A 51 6.53 -5.13 21.93
CA ASP A 51 6.99 -6.52 21.87
C ASP A 51 6.43 -7.29 20.65
N ARG A 52 5.56 -6.63 19.84
CA ARG A 52 4.93 -7.19 18.64
C ARG A 52 5.23 -6.36 17.38
N PRO A 53 6.51 -6.13 17.02
CA PRO A 53 6.87 -5.21 15.94
C PRO A 53 6.36 -5.65 14.56
N ASP A 54 6.31 -6.95 14.28
CA ASP A 54 5.81 -7.48 13.01
C ASP A 54 4.31 -7.24 12.83
N GLU A 55 3.51 -7.54 13.86
CA GLU A 55 2.08 -7.31 13.84
C GLU A 55 1.78 -5.81 13.74
N ALA A 56 2.44 -5.01 14.56
CA ALA A 56 2.29 -3.57 14.55
C ALA A 56 2.63 -2.97 13.17
N ALA A 57 3.74 -3.38 12.55
CA ALA A 57 4.15 -2.87 11.24
C ALA A 57 3.11 -3.15 10.14
N LEU A 58 2.50 -4.35 10.14
CA LEU A 58 1.47 -4.69 9.17
C LEU A 58 0.19 -3.88 9.37
N GLN A 59 -0.21 -3.64 10.63
CA GLN A 59 -1.40 -2.87 10.96
C GLN A 59 -1.19 -1.36 10.74
N LEU A 60 0.02 -0.82 11.00
CA LEU A 60 0.37 0.56 10.67
C LEU A 60 0.31 0.82 9.17
N ALA A 61 0.66 -0.17 8.34
CA ALA A 61 0.49 -0.05 6.89
C ALA A 61 -0.98 0.12 6.47
N ASP A 62 -1.95 -0.40 7.22
CA ASP A 62 -3.37 -0.20 6.96
C ASP A 62 -3.84 1.23 7.31
N CYS A 63 -3.09 1.94 8.16
CA CYS A 63 -3.36 3.33 8.50
C CYS A 63 -2.99 4.33 7.39
N LEU A 64 -2.11 3.97 6.47
CA LEU A 64 -1.57 4.88 5.45
C LEU A 64 -2.62 5.43 4.46
N ALA A 65 -3.78 4.81 4.37
CA ALA A 65 -4.88 5.24 3.50
C ALA A 65 -5.92 6.11 4.22
N GLN A 66 -5.75 6.37 5.52
CA GLN A 66 -6.75 7.10 6.32
C GLN A 66 -6.84 8.58 5.89
N PRO A 67 -8.04 9.15 5.81
CA PRO A 67 -8.21 10.57 5.55
C PRO A 67 -7.74 11.44 6.73
N ASP A 68 -7.83 10.94 7.96
CA ASP A 68 -7.36 11.61 9.15
C ASP A 68 -5.82 11.69 9.15
N PRO A 69 -5.21 12.89 9.10
CA PRO A 69 -3.76 13.05 9.09
C PRO A 69 -3.09 12.54 10.38
N PHE A 70 -3.75 12.56 11.52
CA PHE A 70 -3.18 11.96 12.73
C PHE A 70 -2.99 10.46 12.56
N LEU A 71 -4.01 9.74 12.05
CA LEU A 71 -3.91 8.30 11.84
C LEU A 71 -2.96 7.93 10.70
N ARG A 72 -2.95 8.71 9.63
CA ARG A 72 -2.13 8.44 8.44
C ARG A 72 -0.66 8.84 8.64
N ASP A 73 -0.42 10.11 8.99
CA ASP A 73 0.91 10.69 9.05
C ASP A 73 1.60 10.34 10.38
N SER A 74 0.93 10.67 11.51
CA SER A 74 1.54 10.56 12.83
C SER A 74 1.54 9.15 13.41
N VAL A 75 0.53 8.33 13.10
CA VAL A 75 0.48 6.93 13.55
C VAL A 75 1.02 6.01 12.47
N GLY A 76 0.41 5.97 11.30
CA GLY A 76 0.75 5.03 10.23
C GLY A 76 2.18 5.18 9.74
N TYR A 77 2.53 6.35 9.23
CA TYR A 77 3.85 6.55 8.64
C TYR A 77 4.97 6.68 9.69
N GLU A 78 4.82 7.55 10.69
CA GLU A 78 5.87 7.70 11.72
C GLU A 78 6.09 6.39 12.48
N GLY A 79 5.01 5.66 12.85
CA GLY A 79 5.11 4.40 13.57
C GLY A 79 5.80 3.32 12.74
N LEU A 80 5.38 3.15 11.48
CA LEU A 80 6.03 2.17 10.60
C LEU A 80 7.52 2.50 10.39
N THR A 81 7.84 3.78 10.21
CA THR A 81 9.22 4.27 10.08
C THR A 81 10.04 3.97 11.34
N ALA A 82 9.48 4.24 12.53
CA ALA A 82 10.15 3.95 13.80
C ALA A 82 10.48 2.46 13.95
N LEU A 83 9.51 1.58 13.69
CA LEU A 83 9.70 0.13 13.76
C LEU A 83 10.73 -0.39 12.75
N LEU A 84 10.68 0.07 11.50
CA LEU A 84 11.64 -0.32 10.46
C LEU A 84 13.06 0.14 10.81
N ARG A 85 13.22 1.36 11.29
CA ARG A 85 14.54 1.92 11.69
C ARG A 85 15.06 1.32 12.98
N GLY A 86 14.18 0.88 13.88
CA GLY A 86 14.52 0.19 15.11
C GLY A 86 15.03 -1.24 14.90
N GLY A 87 14.90 -1.81 13.69
CA GLY A 87 15.41 -3.14 13.35
C GLY A 87 14.62 -4.31 13.93
N GLY A 88 13.47 -4.05 14.56
CA GLY A 88 12.63 -5.10 15.15
C GLY A 88 11.73 -5.85 14.17
N VAL A 89 11.56 -5.34 12.94
CA VAL A 89 10.68 -5.93 11.92
C VAL A 89 11.41 -7.04 11.17
N SER A 90 10.85 -8.24 11.18
CA SER A 90 11.44 -9.42 10.54
C SER A 90 11.53 -9.28 9.01
N GLU A 91 12.44 -10.04 8.38
CA GLU A 91 12.55 -10.11 6.92
C GLU A 91 11.23 -10.52 6.26
N THR A 92 10.53 -11.51 6.83
CA THR A 92 9.23 -11.98 6.32
C THR A 92 8.21 -10.85 6.27
N THR A 93 8.14 -10.05 7.32
CA THR A 93 7.24 -8.90 7.40
C THR A 93 7.67 -7.79 6.44
N ARG A 94 8.96 -7.50 6.33
CA ARG A 94 9.50 -6.55 5.34
C ARG A 94 9.13 -6.95 3.91
N ARG A 95 9.22 -8.24 3.54
CA ARG A 95 8.77 -8.75 2.23
C ARG A 95 7.26 -8.60 2.03
N THR A 96 6.48 -8.88 3.07
CA THR A 96 5.01 -8.69 3.04
C THR A 96 4.65 -7.22 2.82
N LEU A 97 5.36 -6.30 3.49
CA LEU A 97 5.20 -4.86 3.28
C LEU A 97 5.52 -4.45 1.84
N VAL A 98 6.63 -4.96 1.25
CA VAL A 98 6.95 -4.72 -0.17
C VAL A 98 5.78 -5.13 -1.06
N GLN A 99 5.22 -6.30 -0.85
CA GLN A 99 4.10 -6.81 -1.67
C GLN A 99 2.83 -5.97 -1.50
N ARG A 100 2.42 -5.68 -0.25
CA ARG A 100 1.21 -4.91 0.05
C ARG A 100 1.30 -3.47 -0.44
N LEU A 101 2.40 -2.79 -0.17
CA LEU A 101 2.61 -1.40 -0.56
C LEU A 101 2.76 -1.27 -2.08
N SER A 102 3.45 -2.20 -2.75
CA SER A 102 3.52 -2.24 -4.22
C SER A 102 2.16 -2.48 -4.87
N ALA A 103 1.28 -3.26 -4.25
CA ALA A 103 -0.09 -3.42 -4.71
C ALA A 103 -0.90 -2.13 -4.51
N ALA A 104 -0.73 -1.44 -3.38
CA ALA A 104 -1.39 -0.17 -3.10
C ALA A 104 -1.01 0.93 -4.11
N LEU A 105 0.25 0.96 -4.61
CA LEU A 105 0.68 1.90 -5.66
C LEU A 105 -0.11 1.76 -6.97
N LYS A 106 -0.67 0.57 -7.23
CA LYS A 106 -1.41 0.24 -8.47
C LYS A 106 -2.92 0.30 -8.29
N ALA A 107 -3.40 0.44 -7.05
CA ALA A 107 -4.82 0.47 -6.74
C ALA A 107 -5.45 1.81 -7.10
N THR A 108 -6.79 1.83 -7.19
CA THR A 108 -7.56 3.07 -7.27
C THR A 108 -7.44 3.83 -5.95
N ASP A 109 -7.22 5.13 -6.04
CA ASP A 109 -7.06 6.02 -4.87
C ASP A 109 -7.89 7.30 -5.09
N GLU A 110 -9.17 7.24 -4.78
CA GLU A 110 -10.11 8.35 -4.99
C GLU A 110 -9.80 9.55 -4.07
N GLN A 111 -9.27 9.30 -2.88
CA GLN A 111 -8.95 10.35 -1.91
C GLN A 111 -7.55 10.95 -2.12
N GLY A 112 -6.66 10.24 -2.79
CA GLY A 112 -5.30 10.68 -3.09
C GLY A 112 -4.33 10.57 -1.90
N PHE A 113 -4.58 9.66 -0.95
CA PHE A 113 -3.70 9.40 0.19
C PHE A 113 -3.00 8.05 0.14
N ALA A 114 -3.73 7.00 -0.25
CA ALA A 114 -3.24 5.63 -0.18
C ALA A 114 -1.98 5.41 -1.04
N ARG A 115 -1.99 5.87 -2.28
CA ARG A 115 -0.86 5.72 -3.21
C ARG A 115 0.37 6.54 -2.79
N PRO A 116 0.26 7.86 -2.50
CA PRO A 116 1.40 8.64 -2.01
C PRO A 116 2.03 8.07 -0.74
N PHE A 117 1.23 7.72 0.25
CA PHE A 117 1.75 7.19 1.51
C PHE A 117 2.29 5.76 1.38
N ALA A 118 1.76 4.95 0.46
CA ALA A 118 2.37 3.68 0.11
C ALA A 118 3.76 3.87 -0.50
N ALA A 119 3.96 4.89 -1.37
CA ALA A 119 5.28 5.22 -1.93
C ALA A 119 6.25 5.65 -0.83
N LEU A 120 5.81 6.54 0.06
CA LEU A 120 6.63 7.03 1.16
C LEU A 120 7.02 5.91 2.13
N ALA A 121 6.07 5.06 2.53
CA ALA A 121 6.35 3.92 3.40
C ALA A 121 7.25 2.88 2.72
N LEU A 122 7.05 2.63 1.43
CA LEU A 122 7.89 1.71 0.65
C LEU A 122 9.33 2.23 0.51
N SER A 123 9.55 3.56 0.55
CA SER A 123 10.90 4.14 0.58
C SER A 123 11.64 3.73 1.86
N GLU A 124 10.97 3.69 3.02
CA GLU A 124 11.58 3.22 4.27
C GLU A 124 11.89 1.71 4.25
N VAL A 125 11.02 0.90 3.62
CA VAL A 125 11.29 -0.53 3.43
C VAL A 125 12.50 -0.73 2.49
N ALA A 126 12.57 0.01 1.38
CA ALA A 126 13.70 -0.02 0.45
C ALA A 126 15.00 0.45 1.11
N ARG A 127 14.93 1.49 1.98
CA ARG A 127 16.05 1.92 2.81
C ARG A 127 16.56 0.80 3.71
N THR A 128 15.66 -0.01 4.28
CA THR A 128 16.06 -1.16 5.12
C THR A 128 16.82 -2.19 4.28
N ASP A 129 16.34 -2.51 3.07
CA ASP A 129 17.04 -3.41 2.14
C ASP A 129 18.43 -2.87 1.73
N ARG A 130 18.56 -1.56 1.58
CA ARG A 130 19.88 -0.94 1.24
C ARG A 130 20.89 -1.06 2.38
N ILE A 131 20.43 -1.06 3.64
CA ILE A 131 21.29 -1.17 4.83
C ILE A 131 21.58 -2.63 5.16
N GLU A 132 20.56 -3.47 5.15
CA GLU A 132 20.62 -4.91 5.40
C GLU A 132 19.85 -5.62 4.27
N PRO A 133 20.58 -6.04 3.20
CA PRO A 133 19.97 -6.61 2.01
C PRO A 133 19.14 -7.85 2.30
N PHE A 134 17.86 -7.83 1.89
CA PHE A 134 16.95 -8.96 1.97
C PHE A 134 16.24 -9.26 0.65
N LEU A 135 16.14 -8.30 -0.27
CA LEU A 135 15.57 -8.50 -1.60
C LEU A 135 16.60 -9.13 -2.54
N VAL A 136 16.18 -10.13 -3.30
CA VAL A 136 17.02 -10.66 -4.40
C VAL A 136 17.01 -9.68 -5.60
N PRO A 137 18.03 -9.75 -6.51
CA PRO A 137 18.15 -8.79 -7.61
C PRO A 137 16.88 -8.62 -8.46
N GLY A 138 16.14 -9.72 -8.71
CA GLY A 138 14.89 -9.69 -9.48
C GLY A 138 13.75 -8.95 -8.76
N GLU A 139 13.65 -9.09 -7.44
CA GLU A 139 12.65 -8.38 -6.63
C GLU A 139 12.95 -6.88 -6.60
N ARG A 140 14.23 -6.52 -6.45
CA ARG A 140 14.67 -5.11 -6.50
C ARG A 140 14.39 -4.49 -7.86
N ALA A 141 14.71 -5.19 -8.95
CA ALA A 141 14.40 -4.73 -10.30
C ALA A 141 12.90 -4.52 -10.52
N ALA A 142 12.05 -5.43 -10.04
CA ALA A 142 10.60 -5.29 -10.10
C ALA A 142 10.09 -4.09 -9.28
N LEU A 143 10.72 -3.82 -8.14
CA LEU A 143 10.39 -2.65 -7.31
C LEU A 143 10.76 -1.34 -8.01
N VAL A 144 11.92 -1.27 -8.68
CA VAL A 144 12.32 -0.11 -9.52
C VAL A 144 11.27 0.16 -10.60
N VAL A 145 10.81 -0.87 -11.31
CA VAL A 145 9.75 -0.73 -12.32
C VAL A 145 8.48 -0.18 -11.68
N THR A 146 8.04 -0.77 -10.56
CA THR A 146 6.82 -0.34 -9.86
C THR A 146 6.91 1.12 -9.38
N ALA A 147 8.06 1.54 -8.86
CA ALA A 147 8.29 2.91 -8.41
C ALA A 147 8.30 3.92 -9.59
N THR A 148 8.91 3.54 -10.70
CA THR A 148 8.95 4.36 -11.93
C THR A 148 7.56 4.51 -12.53
N ASP A 149 6.79 3.42 -12.62
CA ASP A 149 5.41 3.44 -13.11
C ASP A 149 4.52 4.32 -12.23
N TYR A 150 4.66 4.19 -10.90
CA TYR A 150 3.94 5.05 -9.96
C TYR A 150 4.26 6.53 -10.22
N LEU A 151 5.55 6.92 -10.18
CA LEU A 151 5.97 8.30 -10.33
C LEU A 151 5.51 8.89 -11.67
N SER A 152 5.58 8.11 -12.75
CA SER A 152 5.12 8.52 -14.09
C SER A 152 3.60 8.68 -14.19
N SER A 153 2.84 8.01 -13.31
CA SER A 153 1.37 8.03 -13.29
C SER A 153 0.78 9.08 -12.34
N VAL A 154 1.62 9.82 -11.59
CA VAL A 154 1.13 10.83 -10.66
C VAL A 154 0.47 11.96 -11.43
N GLY A 155 -0.84 12.15 -11.23
CA GLY A 155 -1.64 13.23 -11.78
C GLY A 155 -2.18 14.20 -10.72
N ASP A 156 -2.07 13.82 -9.43
CA ASP A 156 -2.43 14.66 -8.31
C ASP A 156 -1.17 15.36 -7.77
N TYR A 157 -1.06 16.67 -8.02
CA TYR A 157 0.08 17.49 -7.62
C TYR A 157 -0.17 18.27 -6.32
N ARG A 158 -1.25 17.95 -5.59
CA ARG A 158 -1.52 18.60 -4.30
C ARG A 158 -0.40 18.28 -3.29
N GLY A 159 -0.02 19.30 -2.54
CA GLY A 159 0.94 19.24 -1.46
C GLY A 159 0.26 19.14 -0.11
N PHE A 160 0.50 20.15 0.75
CA PHE A 160 -0.11 20.31 2.05
C PHE A 160 -1.47 21.00 1.95
N ASP A 161 -2.39 20.57 2.79
CA ASP A 161 -3.71 21.16 3.01
C ASP A 161 -3.95 21.23 4.53
N ASP A 162 -4.51 22.35 5.02
CA ASP A 162 -4.65 22.60 6.46
C ASP A 162 -5.60 21.61 7.15
N GLU A 163 -6.58 21.04 6.42
CA GLU A 163 -7.54 20.09 6.96
C GLU A 163 -7.11 18.64 6.70
N ALA A 164 -6.66 18.37 5.49
CA ALA A 164 -6.37 17.00 5.03
C ALA A 164 -4.90 16.55 5.19
N GLY A 165 -3.99 17.49 5.53
CA GLY A 165 -2.57 17.19 5.66
C GLY A 165 -1.87 16.98 4.31
N TRP A 166 -0.83 16.16 4.31
CA TRP A 166 0.03 15.93 3.16
C TRP A 166 -0.57 14.94 2.16
N ARG A 167 -0.35 15.21 0.85
CA ARG A 167 -0.48 14.24 -0.25
C ARG A 167 0.87 13.96 -0.88
N HIS A 168 1.52 14.97 -1.46
CA HIS A 168 2.90 14.97 -1.94
C HIS A 168 3.31 13.80 -2.85
N GLY A 169 2.41 13.33 -3.73
CA GLY A 169 2.63 12.13 -4.54
C GLY A 169 3.96 12.13 -5.31
N VAL A 170 4.36 13.27 -5.89
CA VAL A 170 5.63 13.39 -6.61
C VAL A 170 6.83 13.28 -5.67
N ALA A 171 6.80 13.97 -4.52
CA ALA A 171 7.91 13.94 -3.56
C ALA A 171 8.09 12.53 -2.98
N HIS A 172 7.01 11.89 -2.54
CA HIS A 172 7.05 10.53 -2.01
C HIS A 172 7.50 9.50 -3.04
N GLY A 173 7.14 9.68 -4.32
CA GLY A 173 7.64 8.84 -5.41
C GLY A 173 9.13 9.05 -5.65
N ALA A 174 9.61 10.29 -5.56
CA ALA A 174 11.04 10.59 -5.68
C ALA A 174 11.84 10.03 -4.49
N ASP A 175 11.30 10.09 -3.26
CA ASP A 175 11.91 9.46 -2.08
C ASP A 175 12.07 7.95 -2.26
N LEU A 176 11.06 7.29 -2.83
CA LEU A 176 11.15 5.85 -3.13
C LEU A 176 12.25 5.57 -4.16
N ILE A 177 12.31 6.32 -5.27
CA ILE A 177 13.37 6.15 -6.29
C ILE A 177 14.75 6.38 -5.69
N LEU A 178 14.89 7.35 -4.77
CA LEU A 178 16.17 7.66 -4.13
C LEU A 178 16.74 6.47 -3.31
N GLN A 179 15.87 5.60 -2.78
CA GLN A 179 16.29 4.48 -1.94
C GLN A 179 16.63 3.21 -2.75
N LEU A 180 16.22 3.14 -4.02
CA LEU A 180 16.41 2.00 -4.92
C LEU A 180 17.69 2.09 -5.72
#